data_8f0a6d8fc26e19fed02e6bdb4eef430c
#
_entry.id   8f0a6d8fc26e19fed02e6bdb4eef430c
#
_cell.length_a   1.000
_cell.length_b   1.000
_cell.length_c   1.000
_cell.angle_alpha   90.00
_cell.angle_beta   90.00
_cell.angle_gamma   90.00
#
_symmetry.space_group_name_H-M   'P 1'
#
loop_
_entity.id
_entity.type
_entity.pdbx_description
1 polymer ?
#
loop_
_entity_poly.entity_id
_entity_poly.type
_entity_poly.pdbx_seq_one_letter_code
_entity_poly.pdbx_strand_id
1 'polypeptide(L)'
;MLEEPRIAQYNNEDAPSVYVDRRADMVVSGLVQGVGFRYMIRSAARQCRLKGEVENMGDETVRIACEGEEENIVEFVEAVRSAKKPVEVDDIRIEYSEPTGGFKNFRIIVGGYLMEMTEGFSTNTEYLRLWASRT
;
A
#
# COMPACT_ATOMS: atom_id res chain seq x y z
N MET A 1 -26.34 -14.29 14.77
CA MET A 1 -26.25 -13.82 14.45
C MET A 1 -25.71 -13.57 14.33
N LEU A 2 -25.40 -13.84 14.40
CA LEU A 2 -24.98 -13.41 14.18
C LEU A 2 -24.53 -12.98 13.76
N GLU A 3 -24.29 -13.17 13.56
CA GLU A 3 -23.93 -12.65 13.07
C GLU A 3 -23.67 -12.11 12.32
N GLU A 4 -23.60 -12.08 11.82
CA GLU A 4 -23.39 -11.43 11.10
C GLU A 4 -23.64 -10.68 10.57
N PRO A 5 -23.67 -10.48 10.24
CA PRO A 5 -23.99 -9.50 9.72
C PRO A 5 -24.23 -8.53 10.45
N ARG A 6 -23.86 -8.56 11.17
CA ARG A 6 -24.03 -7.65 11.86
C ARG A 6 -23.84 -6.39 11.26
N ILE A 7 -23.07 -6.19 10.34
CA ILE A 7 -22.88 -5.01 9.72
C ILE A 7 -24.11 -4.50 9.15
N ALA A 8 -24.81 -5.29 8.57
CA ALA A 8 -25.99 -4.91 7.99
C ALA A 8 -26.97 -4.42 8.94
N GLN A 9 -26.88 -4.78 10.16
CA GLN A 9 -27.76 -4.35 11.05
C GLN A 9 -27.58 -3.02 11.50
N TYR A 10 -26.49 -2.43 11.36
CA TYR A 10 -26.30 -1.16 11.87
C TYR A 10 -26.63 -0.22 10.86
N ASN A 11 -26.93 0.79 11.10
CA ASN A 11 -27.11 1.59 10.18
C ASN A 11 -26.56 2.65 10.45
N ASN A 12 -26.07 2.92 10.38
CA ASN A 12 -25.49 3.71 10.38
C ASN A 12 -25.01 4.73 11.09
N GLU A 13 -25.44 5.73 11.35
CA GLU A 13 -24.93 6.65 12.07
C GLU A 13 -24.72 6.26 13.38
N ASP A 14 -25.42 5.44 13.85
CA ASP A 14 -25.17 4.96 15.09
C ASP A 14 -24.35 3.87 15.10
N ALA A 15 -23.93 3.33 14.08
CA ALA A 15 -23.21 2.15 14.05
C ALA A 15 -21.92 2.39 14.60
N PRO A 16 -21.49 1.61 15.40
CA PRO A 16 -20.28 1.82 15.97
C PRO A 16 -19.40 1.39 14.96
N SER A 17 -18.46 1.51 14.94
CA SER A 17 -17.56 1.21 14.12
C SER A 17 -17.56 0.00 13.52
N VAL A 18 -18.32 -0.22 12.61
CA VAL A 18 -18.11 -1.32 11.82
C VAL A 18 -16.99 -0.97 10.93
N TYR A 19 -16.54 0.23 10.83
CA TYR A 19 -15.46 0.60 9.99
C TYR A 19 -14.27 0.78 10.89
N VAL A 20 -13.49 -0.27 11.02
CA VAL A 20 -12.38 -0.24 11.92
C VAL A 20 -11.11 0.04 11.17
N ASP A 21 -10.37 1.01 11.61
CA ASP A 21 -9.10 1.32 11.00
C ASP A 21 -8.05 0.35 11.51
N ARG A 22 -7.20 -0.06 10.61
CA ARG A 22 -6.13 -0.98 10.92
C ARG A 22 -4.86 -0.55 10.23
N ARG A 23 -3.79 -1.18 10.61
CA ARG A 23 -2.54 -1.05 9.89
C ARG A 23 -2.18 -2.43 9.39
N ALA A 24 -1.68 -2.49 8.17
CA ALA A 24 -1.20 -3.73 7.60
C ALA A 24 0.22 -3.52 7.10
N ASP A 25 1.11 -4.39 7.50
CA ASP A 25 2.48 -4.36 7.01
C ASP A 25 2.62 -5.60 6.15
N MET A 26 3.08 -5.43 4.92
CA MET A 26 3.14 -6.51 3.97
C MET A 26 4.50 -6.64 3.35
N VAL A 27 4.86 -7.86 3.01
CA VAL A 27 6.06 -8.12 2.23
C VAL A 27 5.62 -8.95 1.06
N VAL A 28 5.85 -8.43 -0.14
CA VAL A 28 5.42 -9.06 -1.37
C VAL A 28 6.63 -9.59 -2.10
N SER A 29 6.57 -10.85 -2.51
CA SER A 29 7.68 -11.44 -3.25
C SER A 29 7.19 -11.89 -4.61
N GLY A 30 8.12 -12.10 -5.52
CA GLY A 30 7.80 -12.47 -6.89
C GLY A 30 8.55 -11.57 -7.84
N LEU A 31 8.04 -11.40 -9.04
CA LEU A 31 8.66 -10.50 -9.99
C LEU A 31 7.98 -9.16 -9.74
N VAL A 32 8.50 -8.44 -8.77
CA VAL A 32 7.84 -7.24 -8.29
C VAL A 32 8.72 -6.00 -8.29
N GLN A 33 9.98 -6.14 -8.66
CA GLN A 33 10.83 -4.96 -8.75
C GLN A 33 11.19 -4.71 -10.22
N GLY A 34 11.36 -3.47 -10.56
CA GLY A 34 11.75 -3.12 -11.91
C GLY A 34 10.66 -3.22 -12.95
N VAL A 35 9.42 -3.35 -12.54
CA VAL A 35 8.30 -3.53 -13.47
C VAL A 35 7.17 -2.55 -13.19
N GLY A 36 7.45 -1.48 -12.50
CA GLY A 36 6.41 -0.47 -12.25
C GLY A 36 5.46 -0.79 -11.12
N PHE A 37 5.78 -1.80 -10.36
CA PHE A 37 4.87 -2.28 -9.32
C PHE A 37 4.62 -1.23 -8.26
N ARG A 38 5.64 -0.48 -7.83
CA ARG A 38 5.43 0.51 -6.78
C ARG A 38 4.44 1.59 -7.19
N TYR A 39 4.42 1.97 -8.46
CA TYR A 39 3.49 2.96 -8.93
C TYR A 39 2.09 2.38 -8.95
N MET A 40 1.96 1.12 -9.33
CA MET A 40 0.69 0.44 -9.35
C MET A 40 0.17 0.34 -7.92
N ILE A 41 1.05 0.01 -6.95
CA ILE A 41 0.67 -0.09 -5.55
C ILE A 41 0.16 1.25 -5.05
N ARG A 42 0.88 2.33 -5.34
CA ARG A 42 0.45 3.63 -4.87
C ARG A 42 -0.91 4.01 -5.45
N SER A 43 -1.10 3.72 -6.70
CA SER A 43 -2.35 4.04 -7.34
C SER A 43 -3.49 3.23 -6.73
N ALA A 44 -3.29 1.94 -6.53
CA ALA A 44 -4.32 1.10 -5.96
C ALA A 44 -4.62 1.51 -4.52
N ALA A 45 -3.59 1.83 -3.76
CA ALA A 45 -3.78 2.23 -2.38
C ALA A 45 -4.59 3.51 -2.30
N ARG A 46 -4.31 4.45 -3.18
CA ARG A 46 -5.05 5.71 -3.18
C ARG A 46 -6.49 5.48 -3.58
N GLN A 47 -6.72 4.58 -4.50
CA GLN A 47 -8.08 4.28 -4.91
C GLN A 47 -8.83 3.60 -3.75
N CYS A 48 -8.13 2.86 -2.93
CA CYS A 48 -8.75 2.22 -1.80
C CYS A 48 -8.73 3.12 -0.56
N ARG A 49 -8.34 4.38 -0.73
CA ARG A 49 -8.35 5.36 0.35
C ARG A 49 -7.45 4.97 1.51
N LEU A 50 -6.31 4.38 1.18
CA LEU A 50 -5.35 4.00 2.21
C LEU A 50 -4.20 5.00 2.23
N LYS A 51 -3.57 5.11 3.38
CA LYS A 51 -2.39 5.92 3.53
C LYS A 51 -1.26 4.98 3.86
N GLY A 52 -0.05 5.35 3.52
CA GLY A 52 1.06 4.48 3.81
C GLY A 52 2.24 4.70 2.91
N GLU A 53 2.98 3.64 2.67
CA GLU A 53 4.17 3.75 1.86
C GLU A 53 4.58 2.40 1.28
N VAL A 54 5.31 2.44 0.19
CA VAL A 54 5.78 1.24 -0.47
C VAL A 54 7.25 1.44 -0.81
N GLU A 55 8.03 0.40 -0.65
CA GLU A 55 9.47 0.50 -0.84
C GLU A 55 10.04 -0.81 -1.33
N ASN A 56 11.00 -0.73 -2.27
CA ASN A 56 11.72 -1.92 -2.71
C ASN A 56 12.74 -2.24 -1.65
N MET A 57 12.87 -3.51 -1.31
CA MET A 57 13.83 -3.93 -0.31
C MET A 57 15.02 -4.57 -0.98
N GLY A 58 16.09 -4.72 -0.22
CA GLY A 58 17.33 -5.22 -0.78
C GLY A 58 17.30 -6.67 -1.19
N ASP A 59 16.32 -7.42 -0.72
CA ASP A 59 16.22 -8.83 -1.05
C ASP A 59 15.24 -9.05 -2.19
N GLU A 60 14.97 -8.00 -2.94
CA GLU A 60 14.08 -8.08 -4.09
C GLU A 60 12.61 -8.19 -3.75
N THR A 61 12.25 -8.08 -2.50
CA THR A 61 10.85 -8.01 -2.15
C THR A 61 10.40 -6.55 -2.13
N VAL A 62 9.10 -6.35 -1.99
CA VAL A 62 8.55 -5.01 -1.88
C VAL A 62 7.81 -4.94 -0.55
N ARG A 63 8.11 -3.93 0.24
CA ARG A 63 7.46 -3.74 1.52
C ARG A 63 6.37 -2.70 1.38
N ILE A 64 5.24 -2.95 1.98
CA ILE A 64 4.14 -2.02 1.95
C ILE A 64 3.65 -1.85 3.37
N ALA A 65 3.41 -0.63 3.79
CA ALA A 65 2.76 -0.37 5.07
C ALA A 65 1.57 0.50 4.75
N CYS A 66 0.40 0.12 5.22
CA CYS A 66 -0.76 0.93 4.93
C CYS A 66 -1.71 0.97 6.10
N GLU A 67 -2.50 2.03 6.16
CA GLU A 67 -3.47 2.22 7.21
C GLU A 67 -4.77 2.73 6.61
N GLY A 68 -5.86 2.25 7.12
CA GLY A 68 -7.18 2.68 6.69
C GLY A 68 -8.21 1.68 7.17
N GLU A 69 -9.38 1.77 6.63
CA GLU A 69 -10.45 0.87 7.03
C GLU A 69 -10.12 -0.53 6.62
N GLU A 70 -10.42 -1.45 7.46
CA GLU A 70 -10.07 -2.83 7.22
C GLU A 70 -10.62 -3.36 5.90
N GLU A 71 -11.82 -3.04 5.56
CA GLU A 71 -12.37 -3.47 4.31
C GLU A 71 -11.60 -2.94 3.13
N ASN A 72 -11.11 -1.73 3.25
CA ASN A 72 -10.35 -1.13 2.16
C ASN A 72 -8.98 -1.82 2.03
N ILE A 73 -8.44 -2.26 3.14
CA ILE A 73 -7.18 -2.98 3.08
C ILE A 73 -7.38 -4.32 2.39
N VAL A 74 -8.49 -4.99 2.66
CA VAL A 74 -8.78 -6.26 2.03
C VAL A 74 -8.89 -6.07 0.52
N GLU A 75 -9.56 -5.04 0.11
CA GLU A 75 -9.71 -4.75 -1.29
C GLU A 75 -8.37 -4.45 -1.93
N PHE A 76 -7.54 -3.73 -1.23
CA PHE A 76 -6.23 -3.40 -1.73
C PHE A 76 -5.38 -4.67 -1.89
N VAL A 77 -5.43 -5.57 -0.93
CA VAL A 77 -4.67 -6.81 -1.00
C VAL A 77 -5.10 -7.62 -2.22
N GLU A 78 -6.37 -7.62 -2.51
CA GLU A 78 -6.85 -8.34 -3.67
C GLU A 78 -6.32 -7.70 -4.95
N ALA A 79 -6.26 -6.40 -4.98
CA ALA A 79 -5.72 -5.72 -6.14
C ALA A 79 -4.24 -6.05 -6.32
N VAL A 80 -3.51 -6.15 -5.22
CA VAL A 80 -2.10 -6.47 -5.29
C VAL A 80 -1.94 -7.89 -5.80
N ARG A 81 -2.75 -8.81 -5.30
CA ARG A 81 -2.65 -10.18 -5.70
C ARG A 81 -2.95 -10.35 -7.18
N SER A 82 -3.80 -9.51 -7.70
CA SER A 82 -4.26 -9.62 -9.06
C SER A 82 -3.46 -8.78 -10.05
N ALA A 83 -2.30 -8.32 -9.64
CA ALA A 83 -1.49 -7.47 -10.51
C ALA A 83 -1.19 -8.20 -11.81
N LYS A 84 -1.21 -7.45 -12.90
CA LYS A 84 -1.05 -8.05 -14.19
C LYS A 84 0.37 -8.02 -14.65
N LYS A 85 0.69 -8.86 -15.59
CA LYS A 85 2.03 -8.91 -16.12
C LYS A 85 2.43 -7.56 -16.61
N PRO A 86 3.68 -7.22 -16.48
CA PRO A 86 4.78 -8.10 -16.15
C PRO A 86 4.99 -8.35 -14.67
N VAL A 87 4.12 -7.85 -13.82
CA VAL A 87 4.23 -8.09 -12.40
C VAL A 87 3.75 -9.52 -12.12
N GLU A 88 4.46 -10.24 -11.26
CA GLU A 88 4.01 -11.55 -10.84
C GLU A 88 4.18 -11.63 -9.34
N VAL A 89 3.08 -11.76 -8.62
CA VAL A 89 3.12 -11.82 -7.18
C VAL A 89 3.09 -13.28 -6.78
N ASP A 90 4.14 -13.72 -6.11
CA ASP A 90 4.21 -15.11 -5.66
C ASP A 90 3.69 -15.27 -4.26
N ASP A 91 3.91 -14.31 -3.41
CA ASP A 91 3.49 -14.44 -2.03
C ASP A 91 3.32 -13.08 -1.39
N ILE A 92 2.39 -12.96 -0.46
CA ILE A 92 2.20 -11.75 0.30
C ILE A 92 2.12 -12.15 1.75
N ARG A 93 3.03 -11.63 2.58
CA ARG A 93 2.94 -11.84 3.99
C ARG A 93 2.36 -10.62 4.59
N ILE A 94 1.37 -10.73 5.43
CA ILE A 94 0.67 -9.58 6.00
C ILE A 94 0.60 -9.70 7.50
N GLU A 95 0.89 -8.60 8.17
CA GLU A 95 0.76 -8.54 9.59
C GLU A 95 -0.10 -7.36 9.93
N TYR A 96 -1.18 -7.57 10.66
CA TYR A 96 -2.08 -6.49 11.01
C TYR A 96 -1.77 -5.95 12.40
N SER A 97 -1.98 -4.68 12.59
CA SER A 97 -1.77 -4.06 13.90
C SER A 97 -2.64 -2.82 13.99
N GLU A 98 -2.48 -2.09 15.06
CA GLU A 98 -3.25 -0.87 15.25
C GLU A 98 -2.66 0.25 14.43
N PRO A 99 -3.47 1.11 13.91
CA PRO A 99 -2.96 2.21 13.10
C PRO A 99 -2.18 3.19 13.95
N THR A 100 -1.21 3.82 13.36
CA THR A 100 -0.39 4.78 14.07
C THR A 100 -0.87 6.20 13.83
N GLY A 101 -1.58 6.42 12.74
CA GLY A 101 -1.99 7.76 12.38
C GLY A 101 -0.86 8.59 11.81
N GLY A 102 0.26 7.96 11.49
CA GLY A 102 1.43 8.70 11.08
C GLY A 102 1.55 8.99 9.61
N PHE A 103 0.70 8.43 8.79
CA PHE A 103 0.80 8.67 7.36
C PHE A 103 -0.21 9.73 6.93
N LYS A 104 0.21 10.60 6.04
CA LYS A 104 -0.68 11.61 5.53
C LYS A 104 -1.23 11.26 4.18
N ASN A 105 -0.53 10.48 3.43
CA ASN A 105 -0.99 10.05 2.11
C ASN A 105 -0.27 8.75 1.81
N PHE A 106 -0.33 8.27 0.58
CA PHE A 106 0.40 7.07 0.21
C PHE A 106 1.53 7.50 -0.72
N ARG A 107 2.74 7.07 -0.38
CA ARG A 107 3.90 7.51 -1.12
C ARG A 107 4.89 6.39 -1.38
N ILE A 108 5.81 6.64 -2.26
CA ILE A 108 6.85 5.70 -2.63
C ILE A 108 8.13 6.13 -1.95
N ILE A 109 8.81 5.18 -1.32
CA ILE A 109 10.06 5.44 -0.65
C ILE A 109 11.17 4.82 -1.47
N VAL A 110 12.24 5.55 -1.69
CA VAL A 110 13.35 5.02 -2.45
C VAL A 110 14.61 5.27 -1.63
N GLY A 111 15.28 4.19 -1.27
CA GLY A 111 16.49 4.31 -0.50
C GLY A 111 16.30 5.06 0.78
N GLY A 112 15.13 4.95 1.36
CA GLY A 112 14.85 5.66 2.60
C GLY A 112 14.34 7.07 2.41
N TYR A 113 14.19 7.53 1.18
CA TYR A 113 13.74 8.88 0.93
C TYR A 113 12.40 8.89 0.21
N LEU A 114 11.64 9.92 0.45
CA LEU A 114 10.37 10.05 -0.19
C LEU A 114 10.48 10.33 -1.66
N MET A 115 9.62 9.75 -2.41
CA MET A 115 9.59 9.99 -3.81
C MET A 115 8.36 10.75 -4.23
N GLU A 116 7.86 11.55 -3.35
CA GLU A 116 6.68 12.25 -3.68
C GLU A 116 6.85 13.15 -4.83
N MET A 117 8.00 13.71 -4.96
CA MET A 117 8.20 14.61 -6.00
C MET A 117 8.25 14.03 -7.34
N THR A 118 8.36 12.77 -7.41
CA THR A 118 8.46 12.17 -8.70
C THR A 118 7.26 12.35 -9.52
N GLU A 119 6.17 12.64 -8.89
CA GLU A 119 5.03 12.82 -9.69
C GLU A 119 5.21 14.01 -10.56
N GLY A 120 6.02 14.93 -10.21
CA GLY A 120 6.22 16.01 -11.00
C GLY A 120 7.37 15.80 -11.95
N PHE A 121 8.10 14.76 -11.84
CA PHE A 121 9.23 14.56 -12.65
C PHE A 121 8.95 13.55 -13.55
N SER A 122 8.51 13.60 -14.42
CA SER A 122 8.28 12.59 -15.16
C SER A 122 9.25 11.77 -15.40
N THR A 123 10.11 11.92 -15.53
CA THR A 123 10.96 11.04 -15.78
C THR A 123 11.94 11.19 -15.21
N ASN A 124 12.17 11.67 -14.80
CA ASN A 124 12.99 11.85 -14.13
C ASN A 124 14.28 11.44 -14.10
N THR A 125 15.01 11.54 -15.04
CA THR A 125 16.34 11.34 -15.06
C THR A 125 16.97 12.18 -14.04
N GLU A 126 16.53 13.39 -13.91
CA GLU A 126 17.05 14.17 -12.95
C GLU A 126 16.80 13.68 -11.62
N TYR A 127 15.68 13.18 -11.37
CA TYR A 127 15.32 12.66 -10.12
C TYR A 127 16.20 11.48 -9.81
N LEU A 128 16.39 10.62 -10.77
CA LEU A 128 17.22 9.50 -10.57
C LEU A 128 18.64 9.91 -10.26
N ARG A 129 19.11 10.94 -10.87
CA ARG A 129 20.42 11.37 -10.62
C ARG A 129 20.55 11.85 -9.21
N LEU A 130 19.58 12.56 -8.72
CA LEU A 130 19.61 13.05 -7.41
C LEU A 130 19.61 11.91 -6.47
N TRP A 131 18.76 10.95 -6.70
CA TRP A 131 18.63 9.83 -5.86
C TRP A 131 19.91 9.02 -5.83
N ALA A 132 20.47 8.79 -6.95
CA ALA A 132 21.67 8.01 -7.02
C ALA A 132 22.81 8.66 -6.28
N SER A 133 22.86 9.93 -6.28
CA SER A 133 23.97 10.59 -5.63
C SER A 133 23.87 10.48 -4.14
N ARG A 134 22.77 10.04 -3.59
CA ARG A 134 22.67 9.88 -2.21
C ARG A 134 22.99 8.54 -1.79
N THR A 135 23.04 7.63 -2.63
CA THR A 135 23.39 6.34 -2.23
C THR A 135 24.79 6.14 -2.59
#